data_eb8d834b441126db42fe7a3871a75e67
#
_entry.id   eb8d834b441126db42fe7a3871a75e67
#
_cell.length_a   1.000
_cell.length_b   1.000
_cell.length_c   1.000
_cell.angle_alpha   90.00
_cell.angle_beta   90.00
_cell.angle_gamma   90.00
#
_symmetry.space_group_name_H-M   'P 1'
#
loop_
_entity.id
_entity.type
_entity.pdbx_description
1 polymer ?
#
loop_
_entity_poly.entity_id
_entity_poly.type
_entity_poly.pdbx_seq_one_letter_code
_entity_poly.pdbx_strand_id
1 'polypeptide(L)'
;MGLITMSEFHNKHIGPTSTEVQEMLSYLECNSLNDLLEKIVPKNILDIDGDSIGNENFSENDILKYVKEIGSKNKIFRSLIGQGYYDTITPNVVLRNILESPGWYTQYTPYQPEISQGRLEALLNYQTMISQICELPIANASLLDEGTAAGEAMLMFYRKNRSDSNKFLIDENCFQQTIDVIVSRAKPLGIEIEIVSYENFDYQDAFGCIVQYPDRFGRIANPDAYKNITDKARESNCKVIFATDLMCLQLFQSPGSYNADVAVGNSQRFGVPLGYGGPHAAFMTTTEEFKRDIPGRIVGVSQDRKENQ
;
A
#
# COMPACT_ATOMS: atom_id res chain seq x y z
N MET A 1 30.42 -1.30 -40.78
CA MET A 1 28.99 -1.60 -40.97
C MET A 1 28.66 -2.84 -40.14
N GLY A 2 28.46 -2.64 -38.83
CA GLY A 2 28.16 -3.74 -37.92
C GLY A 2 26.73 -4.22 -38.18
N LEU A 3 26.59 -5.52 -38.42
CA LEU A 3 25.28 -6.19 -38.37
C LEU A 3 24.69 -5.94 -36.98
N ILE A 4 23.66 -5.11 -36.90
CA ILE A 4 22.80 -5.03 -35.74
C ILE A 4 22.08 -6.39 -35.68
N THR A 5 22.61 -7.31 -34.93
CA THR A 5 21.90 -8.55 -34.56
C THR A 5 20.70 -8.12 -33.70
N MET A 6 19.54 -7.99 -34.33
CA MET A 6 18.29 -7.81 -33.59
C MET A 6 18.20 -8.91 -32.53
N SER A 7 17.99 -8.56 -31.29
CA SER A 7 17.87 -9.54 -30.22
C SER A 7 16.69 -10.45 -30.48
N GLU A 8 16.78 -11.72 -30.09
CA GLU A 8 15.67 -12.67 -30.20
C GLU A 8 14.38 -12.14 -29.54
N PHE A 9 14.55 -11.35 -28.49
CA PHE A 9 13.47 -10.69 -27.76
C PHE A 9 12.73 -9.65 -28.63
N HIS A 10 13.47 -8.86 -29.43
CA HIS A 10 12.89 -7.88 -30.33
C HIS A 10 11.86 -8.50 -31.29
N ASN A 11 12.21 -9.63 -31.91
CA ASN A 11 11.33 -10.32 -32.86
C ASN A 11 10.05 -10.90 -32.22
N LYS A 12 10.05 -11.09 -30.90
CA LYS A 12 8.91 -11.65 -30.14
C LYS A 12 7.97 -10.56 -29.61
N HIS A 13 8.41 -9.30 -29.48
CA HIS A 13 7.72 -8.28 -28.69
C HIS A 13 7.45 -6.97 -29.45
N ILE A 14 7.96 -6.83 -30.67
CA ILE A 14 7.71 -5.64 -31.46
C ILE A 14 6.55 -5.89 -32.42
N GLY A 15 5.63 -4.96 -32.49
CA GLY A 15 4.41 -5.07 -33.26
C GLY A 15 4.66 -4.97 -34.78
N PRO A 16 4.66 -3.75 -35.41
CA PRO A 16 4.72 -3.62 -36.85
C PRO A 16 6.12 -3.87 -37.40
N THR A 17 6.17 -4.44 -38.59
CA THR A 17 7.39 -4.55 -39.40
C THR A 17 7.79 -3.18 -39.99
N SER A 18 9.02 -3.07 -40.50
CA SER A 18 9.50 -1.85 -41.16
C SER A 18 8.61 -1.44 -42.34
N THR A 19 8.08 -2.41 -43.07
CA THR A 19 7.18 -2.14 -44.19
C THR A 19 5.85 -1.57 -43.70
N GLU A 20 5.26 -2.17 -42.67
CA GLU A 20 4.02 -1.69 -42.08
C GLU A 20 4.19 -0.29 -41.46
N VAL A 21 5.34 0.00 -40.85
CA VAL A 21 5.67 1.34 -40.32
C VAL A 21 5.67 2.36 -41.47
N GLN A 22 6.28 2.03 -42.63
CA GLN A 22 6.30 2.92 -43.80
C GLN A 22 4.88 3.14 -44.39
N GLU A 23 4.06 2.11 -44.45
CA GLU A 23 2.67 2.21 -44.90
C GLU A 23 1.86 3.14 -43.96
N MET A 24 2.01 2.97 -42.66
CA MET A 24 1.36 3.83 -41.66
C MET A 24 1.82 5.29 -41.74
N LEU A 25 3.13 5.52 -41.87
CA LEU A 25 3.68 6.86 -42.02
C LEU A 25 3.18 7.53 -43.32
N SER A 26 3.12 6.77 -44.41
CA SER A 26 2.58 7.26 -45.71
C SER A 26 1.11 7.66 -45.60
N TYR A 27 0.31 6.85 -44.90
CA TYR A 27 -1.10 7.16 -44.62
C TYR A 27 -1.27 8.43 -43.76
N LEU A 28 -0.36 8.68 -42.84
CA LEU A 28 -0.33 9.86 -41.96
C LEU A 28 0.36 11.08 -42.62
N GLU A 29 0.79 10.96 -43.84
CA GLU A 29 1.54 12.01 -44.54
C GLU A 29 2.81 12.45 -43.77
N CYS A 30 3.50 11.50 -43.18
CA CYS A 30 4.75 11.69 -42.44
C CYS A 30 5.91 10.98 -43.14
N ASN A 31 7.08 11.65 -43.19
CA ASN A 31 8.28 11.09 -43.79
C ASN A 31 9.05 10.13 -42.86
N SER A 32 8.89 10.29 -41.53
CA SER A 32 9.58 9.50 -40.55
C SER A 32 8.80 9.54 -39.22
N LEU A 33 9.17 8.67 -38.28
CA LEU A 33 8.66 8.73 -36.90
C LEU A 33 9.00 10.06 -36.23
N ASN A 34 10.18 10.60 -36.45
CA ASN A 34 10.56 11.92 -35.96
C ASN A 34 9.67 13.02 -36.47
N ASP A 35 9.38 13.02 -37.80
CA ASP A 35 8.42 13.96 -38.39
C ASP A 35 7.03 13.86 -37.77
N LEU A 36 6.58 12.64 -37.47
CA LEU A 36 5.33 12.43 -36.76
C LEU A 36 5.40 12.99 -35.32
N LEU A 37 6.48 12.70 -34.59
CA LEU A 37 6.68 13.20 -33.22
C LEU A 37 6.72 14.73 -33.16
N GLU A 38 7.41 15.38 -34.12
CA GLU A 38 7.45 16.84 -34.22
C GLU A 38 6.10 17.49 -34.48
N LYS A 39 5.19 16.76 -35.17
CA LYS A 39 3.82 17.24 -35.47
C LYS A 39 2.88 17.10 -34.26
N ILE A 40 3.06 16.07 -33.40
CA ILE A 40 2.10 15.75 -32.36
C ILE A 40 2.58 16.12 -30.93
N VAL A 41 3.88 16.22 -30.70
CA VAL A 41 4.43 16.52 -29.38
C VAL A 41 4.80 18.00 -29.29
N PRO A 42 4.37 18.72 -28.25
CA PRO A 42 4.78 20.11 -28.03
C PRO A 42 6.31 20.24 -27.92
N LYS A 43 6.89 21.24 -28.62
CA LYS A 43 8.35 21.41 -28.70
C LYS A 43 9.07 21.55 -27.36
N ASN A 44 8.39 22.06 -26.35
CA ASN A 44 8.96 22.26 -25.01
C ASN A 44 9.12 20.98 -24.19
N ILE A 45 8.56 19.87 -24.65
CA ILE A 45 8.67 18.55 -23.99
C ILE A 45 9.21 17.48 -24.96
N LEU A 46 9.48 17.85 -26.23
CA LEU A 46 10.02 16.93 -27.22
C LEU A 46 11.52 16.81 -27.03
N ASP A 47 11.98 15.63 -26.65
CA ASP A 47 13.39 15.23 -26.61
C ASP A 47 13.62 14.14 -27.66
N ILE A 48 14.08 14.55 -28.87
CA ILE A 48 14.35 13.63 -29.97
C ILE A 48 15.77 13.04 -29.85
N ASP A 49 16.68 13.76 -29.21
CA ASP A 49 18.08 13.39 -29.06
C ASP A 49 18.33 12.49 -27.85
N GLY A 50 17.24 11.97 -27.22
CA GLY A 50 17.26 11.14 -26.02
C GLY A 50 18.38 10.09 -26.01
N ASP A 51 19.56 10.51 -25.58
CA ASP A 51 20.77 9.70 -25.38
C ASP A 51 20.62 8.62 -24.30
N SER A 52 19.41 8.40 -23.84
CA SER A 52 19.22 7.89 -22.50
C SER A 52 18.96 6.40 -22.40
N ILE A 53 18.70 5.72 -23.47
CA ILE A 53 18.52 4.25 -23.41
C ILE A 53 19.75 3.63 -24.06
N GLY A 54 20.65 3.12 -23.20
CA GLY A 54 21.90 2.49 -23.64
C GLY A 54 21.67 1.52 -24.79
N ASN A 55 22.53 1.65 -25.83
CA ASN A 55 22.49 0.85 -27.04
C ASN A 55 22.98 -0.62 -26.85
N GLU A 56 23.06 -1.09 -25.60
CA GLU A 56 23.48 -2.46 -25.33
C GLU A 56 22.29 -3.41 -25.50
N ASN A 57 22.32 -4.17 -26.58
CA ASN A 57 21.35 -5.22 -26.83
C ASN A 57 21.80 -6.50 -26.08
N PHE A 58 21.15 -6.78 -24.95
CA PHE A 58 21.34 -8.05 -24.24
C PHE A 58 20.48 -9.15 -24.85
N SER A 59 21.04 -10.34 -24.98
CA SER A 59 20.21 -11.53 -25.09
C SER A 59 19.51 -11.81 -23.75
N GLU A 60 18.44 -12.59 -23.77
CA GLU A 60 17.73 -13.00 -22.54
C GLU A 60 18.68 -13.64 -21.51
N ASN A 61 19.59 -14.49 -21.99
CA ASN A 61 20.58 -15.15 -21.13
C ASN A 61 21.60 -14.15 -20.55
N ASP A 62 22.01 -13.15 -21.31
CA ASP A 62 23.00 -12.18 -20.87
C ASP A 62 22.43 -11.19 -19.86
N ILE A 63 21.18 -10.75 -20.08
CA ILE A 63 20.51 -9.89 -19.08
C ILE A 63 20.29 -10.61 -17.76
N LEU A 64 19.95 -11.90 -17.78
CA LEU A 64 19.82 -12.69 -16.55
C LEU A 64 21.15 -12.83 -15.81
N LYS A 65 22.28 -13.06 -16.53
CA LYS A 65 23.61 -13.07 -15.94
C LYS A 65 23.97 -11.73 -15.32
N TYR A 66 23.74 -10.65 -16.07
CA TYR A 66 24.02 -9.29 -15.64
C TYR A 66 23.24 -8.90 -14.38
N VAL A 67 21.93 -9.15 -14.36
CA VAL A 67 21.10 -8.92 -13.17
C VAL A 67 21.55 -9.74 -11.98
N LYS A 68 21.92 -11.01 -12.19
CA LYS A 68 22.47 -11.87 -11.13
C LYS A 68 23.79 -11.35 -10.59
N GLU A 69 24.68 -10.86 -11.47
CA GLU A 69 25.95 -10.25 -11.07
C GLU A 69 25.74 -8.99 -10.23
N ILE A 70 24.87 -8.09 -10.68
CA ILE A 70 24.51 -6.88 -9.90
C ILE A 70 23.87 -7.27 -8.58
N GLY A 71 22.92 -8.19 -8.60
CA GLY A 71 22.23 -8.69 -7.41
C GLY A 71 23.21 -9.29 -6.38
N SER A 72 24.26 -9.97 -6.84
CA SER A 72 25.28 -10.55 -5.96
C SER A 72 26.14 -9.53 -5.19
N LYS A 73 26.13 -8.27 -5.61
CA LYS A 73 26.81 -7.17 -4.90
C LYS A 73 26.09 -6.77 -3.62
N ASN A 74 24.82 -7.13 -3.47
CA ASN A 74 24.10 -6.91 -2.24
C ASN A 74 24.57 -7.88 -1.15
N LYS A 75 24.68 -7.36 0.07
CA LYS A 75 25.01 -8.15 1.24
C LYS A 75 23.77 -8.35 2.08
N ILE A 76 23.39 -9.60 2.28
CA ILE A 76 22.22 -9.95 3.10
C ILE A 76 22.68 -10.03 4.55
N PHE A 77 22.19 -9.10 5.37
CA PHE A 77 22.42 -9.05 6.80
C PHE A 77 21.15 -9.43 7.55
N ARG A 78 21.30 -9.92 8.78
CA ARG A 78 20.19 -10.02 9.71
C ARG A 78 19.73 -8.61 10.07
N SER A 79 18.46 -8.28 9.77
CA SER A 79 17.91 -6.97 10.09
C SER A 79 17.54 -6.89 11.56
N LEU A 80 17.96 -5.82 12.22
CA LEU A 80 17.59 -5.46 13.59
C LEU A 80 17.03 -4.04 13.66
N ILE A 81 16.54 -3.54 12.53
CA ILE A 81 15.95 -2.19 12.42
C ILE A 81 14.68 -2.10 13.27
N GLY A 82 13.88 -3.16 13.33
CA GLY A 82 12.59 -3.14 14.00
C GLY A 82 11.58 -2.23 13.29
N GLN A 83 10.75 -1.52 14.04
CA GLN A 83 9.82 -0.49 13.55
C GLN A 83 8.92 -0.97 12.39
N GLY A 84 8.43 -2.21 12.45
CA GLY A 84 7.60 -2.81 11.40
C GLY A 84 8.38 -3.50 10.28
N TYR A 85 9.71 -3.38 10.22
CA TYR A 85 10.57 -4.04 9.21
C TYR A 85 11.13 -5.36 9.74
N TYR A 86 10.24 -6.33 9.94
CA TYR A 86 10.61 -7.65 10.43
C TYR A 86 10.78 -8.63 9.28
N ASP A 87 11.75 -9.55 9.42
CA ASP A 87 11.88 -10.67 8.50
C ASP A 87 10.61 -11.52 8.51
N THR A 88 10.26 -12.03 7.34
CA THR A 88 9.08 -12.87 7.16
C THR A 88 9.46 -14.17 6.46
N ILE A 89 8.68 -15.21 6.67
CA ILE A 89 8.85 -16.51 6.01
C ILE A 89 7.71 -16.67 5.03
N THR A 90 8.01 -16.64 3.72
CA THR A 90 7.04 -16.94 2.69
C THR A 90 6.87 -18.46 2.61
N PRO A 91 5.67 -19.03 2.85
CA PRO A 91 5.44 -20.45 2.69
C PRO A 91 5.74 -20.89 1.25
N ASN A 92 6.47 -22.01 1.08
CA ASN A 92 6.85 -22.50 -0.25
C ASN A 92 5.65 -22.77 -1.16
N VAL A 93 4.53 -23.20 -0.60
CA VAL A 93 3.29 -23.41 -1.37
C VAL A 93 2.75 -22.11 -1.93
N VAL A 94 2.83 -21.00 -1.17
CA VAL A 94 2.43 -19.67 -1.62
C VAL A 94 3.40 -19.16 -2.69
N LEU A 95 4.71 -19.30 -2.46
CA LEU A 95 5.72 -18.91 -3.45
C LEU A 95 5.46 -19.59 -4.80
N ARG A 96 5.33 -20.91 -4.81
CA ARG A 96 5.19 -21.70 -6.04
C ARG A 96 3.82 -21.53 -6.70
N ASN A 97 2.73 -21.58 -5.93
CA ASN A 97 1.38 -21.68 -6.49
C ASN A 97 0.69 -20.33 -6.67
N ILE A 98 1.18 -19.29 -6.01
CA ILE A 98 0.62 -17.94 -6.11
C ILE A 98 1.60 -17.00 -6.79
N LEU A 99 2.80 -16.80 -6.22
CA LEU A 99 3.74 -15.80 -6.73
C LEU A 99 4.33 -16.17 -8.09
N GLU A 100 4.49 -17.46 -8.40
CA GLU A 100 4.97 -17.93 -9.71
C GLU A 100 3.83 -18.19 -10.72
N SER A 101 2.58 -18.11 -10.30
CA SER A 101 1.43 -18.35 -11.17
C SER A 101 1.05 -17.13 -11.98
N PRO A 102 1.09 -17.19 -13.34
CA PRO A 102 0.72 -16.04 -14.20
C PRO A 102 -0.71 -15.56 -13.97
N GLY A 103 -1.61 -16.44 -13.58
CA GLY A 103 -2.97 -16.07 -13.23
C GLY A 103 -3.07 -15.11 -12.05
N TRP A 104 -2.11 -15.18 -11.11
CA TRP A 104 -2.08 -14.33 -9.93
C TRP A 104 -1.22 -13.08 -10.09
N TYR A 105 -0.02 -13.17 -10.68
CA TYR A 105 0.88 -12.03 -10.77
C TYR A 105 0.58 -11.04 -11.90
N THR A 106 -0.51 -11.22 -12.64
CA THR A 106 -0.95 -10.19 -13.59
C THR A 106 -1.32 -8.89 -12.88
N GLN A 107 -1.01 -7.76 -13.51
CA GLN A 107 -1.31 -6.43 -12.97
C GLN A 107 -2.78 -6.01 -13.14
N TYR A 108 -3.64 -6.89 -13.62
CA TYR A 108 -5.05 -6.62 -13.79
C TYR A 108 -5.74 -6.36 -12.45
N THR A 109 -6.30 -5.16 -12.32
CA THR A 109 -7.14 -4.82 -11.17
C THR A 109 -8.53 -5.42 -11.37
N PRO A 110 -9.07 -6.19 -10.41
CA PRO A 110 -10.33 -6.92 -10.58
C PRO A 110 -11.55 -5.99 -10.48
N TYR A 111 -11.77 -5.14 -11.48
CA TYR A 111 -12.95 -4.28 -11.56
C TYR A 111 -14.20 -5.01 -12.03
N GLN A 112 -14.03 -6.00 -12.90
CA GLN A 112 -15.14 -6.77 -13.49
C GLN A 112 -15.30 -8.08 -12.73
N PRO A 113 -16.37 -8.23 -11.92
CA PRO A 113 -16.59 -9.45 -11.13
C PRO A 113 -16.73 -10.71 -11.99
N GLU A 114 -17.27 -10.59 -13.19
CA GLU A 114 -17.55 -11.72 -14.08
C GLU A 114 -16.28 -12.50 -14.46
N ILE A 115 -15.15 -11.83 -14.59
CA ILE A 115 -13.87 -12.43 -14.98
C ILE A 115 -12.86 -12.49 -13.83
N SER A 116 -13.20 -11.99 -12.67
CA SER A 116 -12.28 -11.83 -11.55
C SER A 116 -12.79 -12.42 -10.23
N GLN A 117 -13.75 -13.34 -10.29
CA GLN A 117 -14.41 -13.89 -9.10
C GLN A 117 -13.43 -14.44 -8.08
N GLY A 118 -12.46 -15.28 -8.50
CA GLY A 118 -11.46 -15.85 -7.59
C GLY A 118 -10.57 -14.80 -6.93
N ARG A 119 -10.23 -13.71 -7.63
CA ARG A 119 -9.48 -12.59 -7.05
C ARG A 119 -10.31 -11.81 -6.04
N LEU A 120 -11.57 -11.58 -6.34
CA LEU A 120 -12.51 -10.90 -5.43
C LEU A 120 -12.78 -11.73 -4.19
N GLU A 121 -12.90 -13.05 -4.33
CA GLU A 121 -13.01 -13.97 -3.20
C GLU A 121 -11.77 -13.92 -2.30
N ALA A 122 -10.57 -13.89 -2.89
CA ALA A 122 -9.33 -13.75 -2.13
C ALA A 122 -9.28 -12.42 -1.34
N LEU A 123 -9.73 -11.30 -1.96
CA LEU A 123 -9.82 -10.02 -1.28
C LEU A 123 -10.88 -10.02 -0.17
N LEU A 124 -12.01 -10.66 -0.38
CA LEU A 124 -13.05 -10.82 0.64
C LEU A 124 -12.55 -11.64 1.83
N ASN A 125 -11.84 -12.75 1.57
CA ASN A 125 -11.20 -13.56 2.61
C ASN A 125 -10.18 -12.74 3.40
N TYR A 126 -9.38 -11.93 2.72
CA TYR A 126 -8.44 -11.02 3.37
C TYR A 126 -9.16 -10.03 4.30
N GLN A 127 -10.17 -9.34 3.80
CA GLN A 127 -10.97 -8.39 4.60
C GLN A 127 -11.57 -9.05 5.84
N THR A 128 -12.15 -10.24 5.66
CA THR A 128 -12.77 -11.00 6.75
C THR A 128 -11.75 -11.37 7.81
N MET A 129 -10.59 -11.88 7.39
CA MET A 129 -9.50 -12.27 8.31
C MET A 129 -8.99 -11.07 9.11
N ILE A 130 -8.69 -9.95 8.46
CA ILE A 130 -8.19 -8.75 9.14
C ILE A 130 -9.23 -8.19 10.10
N SER A 131 -10.50 -8.14 9.66
CA SER A 131 -11.63 -7.71 10.48
C SER A 131 -11.76 -8.55 11.76
N GLN A 132 -11.66 -9.87 11.63
CA GLN A 132 -11.74 -10.80 12.77
C GLN A 132 -10.56 -10.66 13.73
N ILE A 133 -9.34 -10.54 13.22
CA ILE A 133 -8.12 -10.38 14.05
C ILE A 133 -8.17 -9.06 14.85
N CYS A 134 -8.64 -7.98 14.22
CA CYS A 134 -8.72 -6.67 14.86
C CYS A 134 -10.00 -6.48 15.69
N GLU A 135 -10.98 -7.36 15.56
CA GLU A 135 -12.33 -7.26 16.16
C GLU A 135 -13.04 -5.95 15.80
N LEU A 136 -12.85 -5.48 14.56
CA LEU A 136 -13.56 -4.34 13.98
C LEU A 136 -14.32 -4.78 12.74
N PRO A 137 -15.58 -4.38 12.54
CA PRO A 137 -16.50 -5.04 11.59
C PRO A 137 -16.16 -4.78 10.12
N ILE A 138 -15.46 -3.71 9.79
CA ILE A 138 -15.18 -3.29 8.43
C ILE A 138 -13.66 -3.29 8.18
N ALA A 139 -13.22 -3.95 7.13
CA ALA A 139 -11.83 -3.88 6.65
C ALA A 139 -11.81 -3.55 5.16
N ASN A 140 -10.81 -2.80 4.72
CA ASN A 140 -10.54 -2.60 3.29
C ASN A 140 -9.70 -3.75 2.70
N ALA A 141 -9.61 -3.79 1.38
CA ALA A 141 -8.85 -4.83 0.70
C ALA A 141 -7.33 -4.67 0.87
N SER A 142 -6.78 -3.44 0.82
CA SER A 142 -5.41 -3.07 1.19
C SER A 142 -5.16 -1.56 1.03
N LEU A 143 -4.06 -1.11 1.62
CA LEU A 143 -3.44 0.21 1.40
C LEU A 143 -1.94 0.01 1.12
N LEU A 144 -1.22 1.10 0.84
CA LEU A 144 0.19 1.04 0.46
C LEU A 144 1.07 0.51 1.60
N ASP A 145 1.12 1.25 2.72
CA ASP A 145 1.89 0.94 3.92
C ASP A 145 1.18 1.44 5.19
N GLU A 146 1.70 1.07 6.36
CA GLU A 146 1.13 1.47 7.66
C GLU A 146 1.07 2.99 7.84
N GLY A 147 2.14 3.71 7.49
CA GLY A 147 2.18 5.17 7.61
C GLY A 147 1.11 5.84 6.74
N THR A 148 0.93 5.35 5.50
CA THR A 148 -0.14 5.81 4.60
C THR A 148 -1.51 5.49 5.20
N ALA A 149 -1.72 4.27 5.72
CA ALA A 149 -2.98 3.88 6.33
C ALA A 149 -3.32 4.77 7.54
N ALA A 150 -2.33 5.07 8.40
CA ALA A 150 -2.49 5.97 9.53
C ALA A 150 -2.84 7.42 9.09
N GLY A 151 -2.14 7.92 8.07
CA GLY A 151 -2.44 9.24 7.48
C GLY A 151 -3.83 9.31 6.86
N GLU A 152 -4.28 8.26 6.17
CA GLU A 152 -5.65 8.17 5.62
C GLU A 152 -6.70 8.09 6.73
N ALA A 153 -6.43 7.39 7.84
CA ALA A 153 -7.32 7.32 8.99
C ALA A 153 -7.49 8.70 9.65
N MET A 154 -6.38 9.44 9.85
CA MET A 154 -6.45 10.83 10.32
C MET A 154 -7.30 11.69 9.39
N LEU A 155 -7.08 11.62 8.07
CA LEU A 155 -7.84 12.39 7.08
C LEU A 155 -9.31 11.99 7.05
N MET A 156 -9.63 10.73 7.25
CA MET A 156 -11.01 10.24 7.36
C MET A 156 -11.72 10.86 8.57
N PHE A 157 -11.06 10.88 9.72
CA PHE A 157 -11.59 11.54 10.91
C PHE A 157 -11.76 13.04 10.69
N TYR A 158 -10.77 13.71 10.12
CA TYR A 158 -10.81 15.14 9.82
C TYR A 158 -11.99 15.52 8.92
N ARG A 159 -12.22 14.80 7.82
CA ARG A 159 -13.35 15.05 6.91
C ARG A 159 -14.71 14.84 7.57
N LYS A 160 -14.81 13.93 8.53
CA LYS A 160 -16.04 13.61 9.24
C LYS A 160 -16.23 14.44 10.52
N ASN A 161 -15.18 15.12 10.95
CA ASN A 161 -15.23 15.99 12.10
C ASN A 161 -16.23 17.13 11.88
N ARG A 162 -17.17 17.28 12.80
CA ARG A 162 -18.21 18.31 12.78
C ARG A 162 -17.97 19.40 13.82
N SER A 163 -16.91 19.29 14.62
CA SER A 163 -16.46 20.29 15.56
C SER A 163 -15.49 21.25 14.88
N ASP A 164 -15.22 22.39 15.51
CA ASP A 164 -14.19 23.33 15.08
C ASP A 164 -12.76 22.87 15.45
N SER A 165 -12.65 21.68 16.03
CA SER A 165 -11.38 21.10 16.42
C SER A 165 -10.50 20.82 15.21
N ASN A 166 -9.24 21.22 15.27
CA ASN A 166 -8.25 21.05 14.22
C ASN A 166 -6.98 20.33 14.71
N LYS A 167 -7.00 19.79 15.93
CA LYS A 167 -5.85 19.15 16.58
C LYS A 167 -5.92 17.64 16.45
N PHE A 168 -4.79 17.02 16.11
CA PHE A 168 -4.61 15.57 16.10
C PHE A 168 -3.41 15.16 16.96
N LEU A 169 -3.61 14.19 17.86
CA LEU A 169 -2.61 13.74 18.83
C LEU A 169 -1.89 12.49 18.32
N ILE A 170 -0.58 12.49 18.45
CA ILE A 170 0.26 11.33 18.08
C ILE A 170 1.08 10.91 19.30
N ASP A 171 0.99 9.62 19.65
CA ASP A 171 1.92 9.09 20.65
C ASP A 171 3.36 9.14 20.12
N GLU A 172 4.25 9.76 20.89
CA GLU A 172 5.68 9.90 20.55
C GLU A 172 6.40 8.57 20.33
N ASN A 173 5.80 7.47 20.79
CA ASN A 173 6.30 6.12 20.62
C ASN A 173 5.75 5.39 19.39
N CYS A 174 4.99 6.06 18.52
CA CYS A 174 4.68 5.56 17.19
C CYS A 174 5.96 5.39 16.35
N PHE A 175 5.89 4.56 15.32
CA PHE A 175 6.99 4.44 14.36
C PHE A 175 7.25 5.79 13.69
N GLN A 176 8.54 6.15 13.57
CA GLN A 176 8.90 7.48 13.05
C GLN A 176 8.36 7.71 11.64
N GLN A 177 8.42 6.70 10.76
CA GLN A 177 7.86 6.81 9.41
C GLN A 177 6.34 7.07 9.41
N THR A 178 5.62 6.52 10.38
CA THR A 178 4.17 6.76 10.54
C THR A 178 3.91 8.21 10.97
N ILE A 179 4.67 8.69 11.94
CA ILE A 179 4.63 10.10 12.39
C ILE A 179 4.91 11.05 11.21
N ASP A 180 5.99 10.80 10.45
CA ASP A 180 6.42 11.65 9.34
C ASP A 180 5.37 11.74 8.23
N VAL A 181 4.71 10.63 7.90
CA VAL A 181 3.62 10.59 6.91
C VAL A 181 2.40 11.37 7.39
N ILE A 182 1.99 11.17 8.65
CA ILE A 182 0.86 11.92 9.24
C ILE A 182 1.15 13.42 9.21
N VAL A 183 2.31 13.87 9.70
CA VAL A 183 2.73 15.27 9.71
C VAL A 183 2.76 15.85 8.29
N SER A 184 3.32 15.10 7.34
CA SER A 184 3.40 15.53 5.93
C SER A 184 2.01 15.73 5.31
N ARG A 185 1.05 14.89 5.63
CA ARG A 185 -0.33 14.98 5.13
C ARG A 185 -1.17 16.03 5.86
N ALA A 186 -0.90 16.27 7.13
CA ALA A 186 -1.57 17.27 7.95
C ALA A 186 -1.23 18.70 7.52
N LYS A 187 0.04 18.95 7.22
CA LYS A 187 0.57 20.29 6.93
C LYS A 187 -0.17 21.07 5.83
N PRO A 188 -0.47 20.50 4.65
CA PRO A 188 -1.19 21.23 3.59
C PRO A 188 -2.63 21.62 3.96
N LEU A 189 -3.22 20.91 4.92
CA LEU A 189 -4.58 21.14 5.39
C LEU A 189 -4.65 22.04 6.62
N GLY A 190 -3.50 22.47 7.14
CA GLY A 190 -3.41 23.26 8.35
C GLY A 190 -3.83 22.50 9.62
N ILE A 191 -3.81 21.15 9.61
CA ILE A 191 -4.10 20.35 10.79
C ILE A 191 -2.96 20.52 11.80
N GLU A 192 -3.29 20.85 13.03
CA GLU A 192 -2.35 20.98 14.14
C GLU A 192 -1.99 19.57 14.66
N ILE A 193 -0.70 19.25 14.67
CA ILE A 193 -0.19 17.98 15.17
C ILE A 193 0.50 18.20 16.51
N GLU A 194 0.07 17.46 17.51
CA GLU A 194 0.73 17.39 18.82
C GLU A 194 1.33 16.00 19.04
N ILE A 195 2.66 15.94 19.22
CA ILE A 195 3.40 14.68 19.44
C ILE A 195 3.87 14.63 20.87
N VAL A 196 3.24 13.80 21.67
CA VAL A 196 3.52 13.64 23.10
C VAL A 196 3.25 12.19 23.51
N SER A 197 3.74 11.78 24.70
CA SER A 197 3.35 10.48 25.27
C SER A 197 1.81 10.40 25.41
N TYR A 198 1.23 9.23 25.09
CA TYR A 198 -0.21 9.00 25.26
C TYR A 198 -0.70 9.25 26.69
N GLU A 199 0.18 9.15 27.70
CA GLU A 199 -0.12 9.44 29.11
C GLU A 199 -0.46 10.93 29.32
N ASN A 200 0.06 11.79 28.46
CA ASN A 200 -0.11 13.25 28.50
C ASN A 200 -1.07 13.78 27.42
N PHE A 201 -1.84 12.94 26.76
CA PHE A 201 -2.82 13.38 25.77
C PHE A 201 -3.87 14.29 26.39
N ASP A 202 -3.96 15.51 25.84
CA ASP A 202 -5.07 16.43 26.08
C ASP A 202 -6.10 16.28 24.96
N TYR A 203 -7.14 15.51 25.25
CA TYR A 203 -8.20 15.21 24.29
C TYR A 203 -9.14 16.38 24.00
N GLN A 204 -9.07 17.48 24.78
CA GLN A 204 -9.86 18.66 24.51
C GLN A 204 -9.43 19.27 23.19
N ASP A 205 -10.42 19.62 22.37
CA ASP A 205 -10.19 20.20 21.05
C ASP A 205 -9.40 19.31 20.08
N ALA A 206 -9.24 17.99 20.37
CA ALA A 206 -8.65 17.04 19.46
C ALA A 206 -9.74 16.22 18.73
N PHE A 207 -9.68 16.17 17.41
CA PHE A 207 -10.63 15.36 16.62
C PHE A 207 -10.24 13.88 16.56
N GLY A 208 -8.97 13.55 16.84
CA GLY A 208 -8.49 12.19 16.84
C GLY A 208 -7.10 12.05 17.43
N CYS A 209 -6.75 10.81 17.74
CA CYS A 209 -5.41 10.44 18.21
C CYS A 209 -4.98 9.08 17.64
N ILE A 210 -3.66 8.84 17.68
CA ILE A 210 -3.07 7.56 17.29
C ILE A 210 -2.08 7.07 18.35
N VAL A 211 -2.13 5.78 18.63
CA VAL A 211 -1.19 5.07 19.48
C VAL A 211 -0.62 3.84 18.76
N GLN A 212 0.63 3.49 19.04
CA GLN A 212 1.30 2.31 18.47
C GLN A 212 1.23 1.12 19.44
N TYR A 213 0.87 -0.04 18.91
CA TYR A 213 0.64 -1.26 19.69
C TYR A 213 1.16 -2.52 18.95
N PRO A 214 2.34 -3.07 19.30
CA PRO A 214 3.36 -2.57 20.22
C PRO A 214 4.02 -1.26 19.76
N ASP A 215 4.62 -0.54 20.72
CA ASP A 215 5.33 0.71 20.41
C ASP A 215 6.66 0.46 19.66
N ARG A 216 7.34 1.55 19.22
CA ARG A 216 8.61 1.46 18.49
C ARG A 216 9.75 0.75 19.24
N PHE A 217 9.63 0.57 20.54
CA PHE A 217 10.57 -0.17 21.38
C PHE A 217 10.12 -1.60 21.65
N GLY A 218 9.01 -2.04 21.09
CA GLY A 218 8.41 -3.36 21.30
C GLY A 218 7.69 -3.49 22.65
N ARG A 219 7.35 -2.38 23.31
CA ARG A 219 6.66 -2.38 24.58
C ARG A 219 5.15 -2.42 24.37
N ILE A 220 4.48 -3.08 25.29
CA ILE A 220 3.02 -3.15 25.38
C ILE A 220 2.65 -2.65 26.77
N ALA A 221 1.80 -1.63 26.84
CA ALA A 221 1.29 -1.12 28.09
C ALA A 221 0.30 -2.10 28.75
N ASN A 222 -0.05 -1.84 29.99
CA ASN A 222 -1.12 -2.57 30.66
C ASN A 222 -2.45 -2.37 29.86
N PRO A 223 -3.27 -3.43 29.70
CA PRO A 223 -4.58 -3.34 29.06
C PRO A 223 -5.46 -2.18 29.57
N ASP A 224 -5.44 -1.89 30.86
CA ASP A 224 -6.18 -0.77 31.44
C ASP A 224 -5.72 0.60 30.90
N ALA A 225 -4.45 0.75 30.50
CA ALA A 225 -3.96 1.98 29.90
C ALA A 225 -4.60 2.22 28.52
N TYR A 226 -4.68 1.19 27.68
CA TYR A 226 -5.31 1.31 26.36
C TYR A 226 -6.81 1.57 26.46
N LYS A 227 -7.49 0.90 27.39
CA LYS A 227 -8.89 1.17 27.68
C LYS A 227 -9.12 2.60 28.16
N ASN A 228 -8.26 3.09 29.03
CA ASN A 228 -8.33 4.47 29.53
C ASN A 228 -8.14 5.52 28.41
N ILE A 229 -7.27 5.24 27.41
CA ILE A 229 -7.11 6.10 26.23
C ILE A 229 -8.44 6.21 25.50
N THR A 230 -9.07 5.09 25.16
CA THR A 230 -10.32 5.10 24.39
C THR A 230 -11.50 5.68 25.17
N ASP A 231 -11.58 5.42 26.48
CA ASP A 231 -12.63 5.95 27.35
C ASP A 231 -12.53 7.48 27.45
N LYS A 232 -11.33 8.04 27.74
CA LYS A 232 -11.10 9.49 27.82
C LYS A 232 -11.31 10.18 26.46
N ALA A 233 -10.81 9.57 25.38
CA ALA A 233 -11.00 10.10 24.03
C ALA A 233 -12.50 10.20 23.68
N ARG A 234 -13.28 9.17 24.03
CA ARG A 234 -14.73 9.15 23.82
C ARG A 234 -15.47 10.24 24.58
N GLU A 235 -15.07 10.52 25.84
CA GLU A 235 -15.64 11.61 26.62
C GLU A 235 -15.49 12.98 25.95
N SER A 236 -14.44 13.15 25.15
CA SER A 236 -14.13 14.39 24.42
C SER A 236 -14.51 14.33 22.94
N ASN A 237 -15.22 13.29 22.46
CA ASN A 237 -15.50 13.03 21.04
C ASN A 237 -14.24 12.90 20.16
N CYS A 238 -13.09 12.63 20.74
CA CYS A 238 -11.84 12.36 20.04
C CYS A 238 -11.84 10.91 19.54
N LYS A 239 -11.52 10.68 18.26
CA LYS A 239 -11.47 9.36 17.65
C LYS A 239 -10.10 8.70 17.84
N VAL A 240 -10.06 7.37 18.00
CA VAL A 240 -8.84 6.65 18.35
C VAL A 240 -8.41 5.68 17.25
N ILE A 241 -7.16 5.81 16.82
CA ILE A 241 -6.48 4.90 15.90
C ILE A 241 -5.46 4.06 16.69
N PHE A 242 -5.49 2.74 16.49
CA PHE A 242 -4.40 1.86 16.89
C PHE A 242 -3.58 1.44 15.67
N ALA A 243 -2.30 1.78 15.64
CA ALA A 243 -1.35 1.19 14.70
C ALA A 243 -0.80 -0.10 15.33
N THR A 244 -0.99 -1.26 14.66
CA THR A 244 -0.78 -2.56 15.31
C THR A 244 -0.12 -3.61 14.42
N ASP A 245 0.58 -4.56 15.05
CA ASP A 245 1.12 -5.77 14.43
C ASP A 245 0.14 -6.95 14.60
N LEU A 246 -0.33 -7.53 13.51
CA LEU A 246 -1.28 -8.64 13.50
C LEU A 246 -0.78 -9.89 14.26
N MET A 247 0.53 -10.13 14.31
CA MET A 247 1.09 -11.24 15.11
C MET A 247 0.97 -10.98 16.61
N CYS A 248 1.10 -9.72 17.02
CA CYS A 248 0.89 -9.31 18.40
C CYS A 248 -0.54 -9.65 18.86
N LEU A 249 -1.52 -9.42 17.99
CA LEU A 249 -2.94 -9.67 18.29
C LEU A 249 -3.31 -11.16 18.44
N GLN A 250 -2.39 -12.08 18.14
CA GLN A 250 -2.58 -13.51 18.47
C GLN A 250 -2.32 -13.82 19.95
N LEU A 251 -1.64 -12.92 20.65
CA LEU A 251 -1.26 -13.10 22.06
C LEU A 251 -1.93 -12.08 22.99
N PHE A 252 -2.29 -10.93 22.46
CA PHE A 252 -2.81 -9.79 23.21
C PHE A 252 -4.17 -9.35 22.68
N GLN A 253 -4.87 -8.58 23.47
CA GLN A 253 -6.20 -8.08 23.14
C GLN A 253 -6.18 -7.22 21.88
N SER A 254 -7.23 -7.32 21.09
CA SER A 254 -7.39 -6.58 19.83
C SER A 254 -7.74 -5.10 20.04
N PRO A 255 -7.48 -4.22 19.05
CA PRO A 255 -7.96 -2.85 19.10
C PRO A 255 -9.49 -2.72 19.26
N GLY A 256 -10.26 -3.62 18.66
CA GLY A 256 -11.72 -3.63 18.80
C GLY A 256 -12.17 -3.90 20.23
N SER A 257 -11.48 -4.79 20.97
CA SER A 257 -11.79 -5.06 22.38
C SER A 257 -11.56 -3.85 23.29
N TYR A 258 -10.68 -2.93 22.90
CA TYR A 258 -10.49 -1.64 23.57
C TYR A 258 -11.44 -0.55 23.06
N ASN A 259 -12.40 -0.86 22.18
CA ASN A 259 -13.29 0.10 21.54
C ASN A 259 -12.57 1.16 20.68
N ALA A 260 -11.51 0.80 19.99
CA ALA A 260 -10.89 1.66 18.99
C ALA A 260 -11.86 1.99 17.85
N ASP A 261 -11.74 3.18 17.27
CA ASP A 261 -12.52 3.54 16.08
C ASP A 261 -11.90 2.97 14.80
N VAL A 262 -10.57 2.90 14.76
CA VAL A 262 -9.79 2.41 13.62
C VAL A 262 -8.58 1.61 14.12
N ALA A 263 -8.25 0.52 13.41
CA ALA A 263 -6.95 -0.11 13.49
C ALA A 263 -6.28 -0.11 12.12
N VAL A 264 -4.99 0.21 12.10
CA VAL A 264 -4.12 0.18 10.91
C VAL A 264 -2.90 -0.66 11.19
N GLY A 265 -2.26 -1.13 10.16
CA GLY A 265 -1.02 -1.91 10.27
C GLY A 265 -0.61 -2.49 8.93
N ASN A 266 0.18 -3.54 8.99
CA ASN A 266 0.80 -4.15 7.83
C ASN A 266 0.61 -5.68 7.89
N SER A 267 0.20 -6.28 6.78
CA SER A 267 0.00 -7.73 6.67
C SER A 267 1.22 -8.50 6.15
N GLN A 268 2.39 -7.89 6.04
CA GLN A 268 3.64 -8.58 5.65
C GLN A 268 3.93 -9.80 6.53
N ARG A 269 3.50 -9.78 7.79
CA ARG A 269 3.66 -10.88 8.75
C ARG A 269 3.11 -12.22 8.24
N PHE A 270 2.19 -12.21 7.29
CA PHE A 270 1.68 -13.43 6.66
C PHE A 270 2.62 -14.02 5.59
N GLY A 271 3.79 -13.46 5.39
CA GLY A 271 4.83 -14.02 4.54
C GLY A 271 5.20 -13.20 3.30
N VAL A 272 4.84 -11.91 3.26
CA VAL A 272 5.32 -11.01 2.20
C VAL A 272 6.78 -10.63 2.48
N PRO A 273 7.74 -10.99 1.62
CA PRO A 273 9.16 -10.69 1.87
C PRO A 273 9.41 -9.18 1.81
N LEU A 274 10.42 -8.71 2.55
CA LEU A 274 10.80 -7.29 2.57
C LEU A 274 11.22 -6.75 1.20
N GLY A 275 11.83 -7.59 0.34
CA GLY A 275 12.16 -7.24 -1.04
C GLY A 275 12.95 -5.94 -1.18
N TYR A 276 13.94 -5.72 -0.30
CA TYR A 276 14.75 -4.49 -0.25
C TYR A 276 13.94 -3.20 0.02
N GLY A 277 12.91 -3.30 0.83
CA GLY A 277 11.97 -2.21 1.09
C GLY A 277 10.80 -2.16 0.10
N GLY A 278 10.59 -3.24 -0.63
CA GLY A 278 9.50 -3.42 -1.61
C GLY A 278 8.14 -3.63 -0.96
N PRO A 279 7.29 -4.44 -1.58
CA PRO A 279 5.86 -4.32 -1.38
C PRO A 279 5.45 -4.46 0.09
N HIS A 280 4.63 -3.53 0.54
CA HIS A 280 3.89 -3.60 1.79
C HIS A 280 2.42 -3.86 1.48
N ALA A 281 1.70 -4.45 2.42
CA ALA A 281 0.27 -4.66 2.31
C ALA A 281 -0.37 -4.15 3.60
N ALA A 282 -0.61 -2.86 3.66
CA ALA A 282 -1.26 -2.26 4.80
C ALA A 282 -2.76 -2.57 4.80
N PHE A 283 -3.32 -2.54 5.99
CA PHE A 283 -4.74 -2.66 6.21
C PHE A 283 -5.28 -1.47 7.01
N MET A 284 -6.57 -1.27 6.88
CA MET A 284 -7.36 -0.43 7.76
C MET A 284 -8.64 -1.17 8.10
N THR A 285 -8.93 -1.24 9.39
CA THR A 285 -10.23 -1.73 9.89
C THR A 285 -10.91 -0.63 10.69
N THR A 286 -12.23 -0.62 10.69
CA THR A 286 -13.00 0.41 11.36
C THR A 286 -14.39 -0.07 11.78
N THR A 287 -15.08 0.78 12.52
CA THR A 287 -16.47 0.59 12.94
C THR A 287 -17.46 0.82 11.78
N GLU A 288 -18.70 0.41 11.92
CA GLU A 288 -19.78 0.66 10.94
C GLU A 288 -20.00 2.16 10.67
N GLU A 289 -19.65 3.02 11.62
CA GLU A 289 -19.75 4.48 11.47
C GLU A 289 -18.98 5.00 10.26
N PHE A 290 -17.79 4.42 9.97
CA PHE A 290 -16.89 4.87 8.90
C PHE A 290 -16.97 4.05 7.62
N LYS A 291 -17.90 3.12 7.50
CA LYS A 291 -18.04 2.21 6.36
C LYS A 291 -18.02 2.89 4.99
N ARG A 292 -18.59 4.09 4.90
CA ARG A 292 -18.67 4.86 3.65
C ARG A 292 -17.51 5.81 3.43
N ASP A 293 -16.70 6.01 4.45
CA ASP A 293 -15.61 6.99 4.48
C ASP A 293 -14.24 6.31 4.42
N ILE A 294 -14.19 4.99 4.68
CA ILE A 294 -12.94 4.22 4.67
C ILE A 294 -12.28 4.29 3.29
N PRO A 295 -10.98 4.65 3.22
CA PRO A 295 -10.24 4.67 1.97
C PRO A 295 -9.94 3.27 1.45
N GLY A 296 -9.60 3.19 0.17
CA GLY A 296 -9.29 1.94 -0.48
C GLY A 296 -10.54 1.21 -0.99
N ARG A 297 -10.35 -0.03 -1.38
CA ARG A 297 -11.40 -0.85 -1.98
C ARG A 297 -12.04 -1.74 -0.93
N ILE A 298 -13.36 -1.83 -0.98
CA ILE A 298 -14.14 -2.83 -0.23
C ILE A 298 -14.79 -3.76 -1.25
N VAL A 299 -14.64 -5.05 -1.03
CA VAL A 299 -15.32 -6.11 -1.77
C VAL A 299 -16.46 -6.65 -0.89
N GLY A 300 -17.61 -6.87 -1.50
CA GLY A 300 -18.77 -7.44 -0.83
C GLY A 300 -19.49 -8.47 -1.70
N VAL A 301 -20.28 -9.29 -1.07
CA VAL A 301 -21.16 -10.25 -1.74
C VAL A 301 -22.54 -9.58 -1.93
N SER A 302 -23.06 -9.64 -3.15
CA SER A 302 -24.43 -9.23 -3.45
C SER A 302 -25.23 -10.42 -3.98
N GLN A 303 -26.54 -10.34 -3.89
CA GLN A 303 -27.45 -11.34 -4.46
C GLN A 303 -28.14 -10.73 -5.68
N ASP A 304 -28.36 -11.55 -6.70
CA ASP A 304 -29.20 -11.18 -7.83
C ASP A 304 -30.70 -11.23 -7.46
N ARG A 305 -31.57 -10.89 -8.41
CA ARG A 305 -33.03 -10.96 -8.21
C ARG A 305 -33.55 -12.38 -7.96
N LYS A 306 -32.75 -13.40 -8.21
CA LYS A 306 -33.07 -14.82 -8.00
C LYS A 306 -32.38 -15.39 -6.77
N GLU A 307 -31.82 -14.53 -5.92
CA GLU A 307 -31.08 -14.89 -4.70
C GLU A 307 -29.79 -15.71 -4.95
N ASN A 308 -29.26 -15.72 -6.20
CA ASN A 308 -27.95 -16.30 -6.47
C ASN A 308 -26.84 -15.36 -5.95
N GLN A 309 -25.87 -15.96 -5.29
CA GLN A 309 -24.67 -15.27 -4.79
C GLN A 309 -23.56 -15.22 -5.84
#